data_ee81874d73a779036c9e6e19b1fdabb5
#
_entry.id   ee81874d73a779036c9e6e19b1fdabb5
#
_cell.length_a   1.000
_cell.length_b   1.000
_cell.length_c   1.000
_cell.angle_alpha   90.00
_cell.angle_beta   90.00
_cell.angle_gamma   90.00
#
_symmetry.space_group_name_H-M   'P 1'
#
loop_
_entity.id
_entity.type
_entity.pdbx_description
1 polymer ?
#
loop_
_entity_poly.entity_id
_entity_poly.type
_entity_poly.pdbx_seq_one_letter_code
_entity_poly.pdbx_strand_id
1 'polypeptide(L)'
;MSRRRLRIAAIACALPAAMLLAGCGKRQAETATVGQVIAHVGPDDVTQQELDNELRLANVPADKRSDPIVKAALSRVVERKYLVQQAIAAKLDREPTVHLDLLRSHEQILAGAFVQRDLSSKMSAVSKTEIDSYVQAHPKQFDQRELFQVDQISFSAPKDVEALSAATKDFKSLDEVAAKLNAMDVKFSRGNATLDSATMPPEMLKVLDARKPDDIYFIRSKGGASFFKVTSVDPQPLTTEQGNEFAKRQVRLDIGRKGAEAISKSALADAKFEGDYARIMTAATPAAATPAGATPAPDAPAAAPGVESVAPPVTDAPAGDAQKDQPKN
;
A
#
# COMPACT_ATOMS: atom_id res chain seq x y z
N MET A 1 -2.33 -82.05 20.16
CA MET A 1 -1.75 -82.49 21.46
C MET A 1 -1.33 -81.20 22.14
N SER A 2 -1.73 -80.82 23.22
CA SER A 2 -2.10 -81.09 24.56
C SER A 2 -2.61 -79.76 25.16
N ARG A 3 -3.78 -79.68 25.49
CA ARG A 3 -4.51 -79.26 26.65
C ARG A 3 -3.66 -78.96 27.90
N ARG A 4 -3.84 -77.78 28.51
CA ARG A 4 -4.03 -77.69 29.96
C ARG A 4 -4.82 -76.41 30.32
N ARG A 5 -5.94 -76.67 30.94
CA ARG A 5 -6.84 -75.73 31.68
C ARG A 5 -6.18 -75.46 33.04
N LEU A 6 -6.43 -74.32 33.68
CA LEU A 6 -6.86 -74.29 35.10
C LEU A 6 -7.13 -72.84 35.58
N ARG A 7 -8.35 -72.53 35.90
CA ARG A 7 -8.99 -72.16 37.18
C ARG A 7 -8.70 -70.68 37.62
N ILE A 8 -9.67 -69.86 37.50
CA ILE A 8 -10.66 -69.36 38.47
C ILE A 8 -10.05 -68.98 39.81
N ALA A 9 -10.06 -67.67 40.13
CA ALA A 9 -10.31 -67.17 41.46
C ALA A 9 -11.02 -65.83 41.37
N ALA A 10 -12.27 -65.83 41.75
CA ALA A 10 -13.10 -64.62 41.99
C ALA A 10 -12.73 -64.08 43.37
N ILE A 11 -12.42 -62.76 43.45
CA ILE A 11 -12.45 -62.03 44.68
C ILE A 11 -13.33 -60.81 44.44
N ALA A 12 -14.51 -60.82 45.07
CA ALA A 12 -15.42 -59.72 45.21
C ALA A 12 -14.87 -58.80 46.35
N CYS A 13 -14.76 -57.53 46.06
CA CYS A 13 -14.68 -56.51 47.14
C CYS A 13 -15.27 -55.17 46.67
N ALA A 14 -16.43 -54.90 47.18
CA ALA A 14 -16.98 -53.63 47.70
C ALA A 14 -16.64 -52.30 47.00
N LEU A 15 -17.68 -51.67 46.38
CA LEU A 15 -17.80 -50.23 46.12
C LEU A 15 -17.66 -49.40 47.40
N PRO A 16 -17.09 -48.17 47.25
CA PRO A 16 -17.89 -47.02 47.67
C PRO A 16 -18.12 -46.05 46.47
N ALA A 17 -19.37 -45.68 46.33
CA ALA A 17 -19.83 -44.59 45.49
C ALA A 17 -19.26 -43.26 45.97
N ALA A 18 -18.27 -42.73 45.26
CA ALA A 18 -17.87 -41.35 45.41
C ALA A 18 -18.55 -40.54 44.29
N MET A 19 -19.58 -39.79 44.66
CA MET A 19 -20.17 -38.72 43.84
C MET A 19 -19.10 -37.67 43.57
N LEU A 20 -18.55 -37.68 42.38
CA LEU A 20 -17.82 -36.55 41.81
C LEU A 20 -18.85 -35.59 41.20
N LEU A 21 -19.17 -34.55 41.96
CA LEU A 21 -19.78 -33.34 41.48
C LEU A 21 -18.84 -32.75 40.39
N ALA A 22 -19.18 -33.02 39.13
CA ALA A 22 -18.60 -32.32 38.01
C ALA A 22 -19.07 -30.87 38.06
N GLY A 23 -18.32 -30.04 38.75
CA GLY A 23 -18.41 -28.60 38.64
C GLY A 23 -18.10 -28.22 37.18
N CYS A 24 -19.11 -27.87 36.41
CA CYS A 24 -18.94 -27.11 35.17
C CYS A 24 -18.38 -25.73 35.54
N GLY A 25 -17.10 -25.66 35.92
CA GLY A 25 -16.32 -24.44 35.86
C GLY A 25 -16.20 -24.01 34.44
N LYS A 26 -16.90 -22.95 34.06
CA LYS A 26 -16.55 -22.16 32.89
C LYS A 26 -15.05 -21.86 33.01
N ARG A 27 -14.23 -22.58 32.26
CA ARG A 27 -12.90 -22.11 31.91
C ARG A 27 -13.13 -20.90 31.00
N GLN A 28 -13.24 -19.72 31.59
CA GLN A 28 -12.75 -18.53 30.93
C GLN A 28 -11.32 -18.88 30.55
N ALA A 29 -11.03 -18.89 29.25
CA ALA A 29 -9.67 -18.91 28.79
C ALA A 29 -9.04 -17.63 29.35
N GLU A 30 -8.34 -17.75 30.49
CA GLU A 30 -7.39 -16.75 30.92
C GLU A 30 -6.41 -16.63 29.78
N THR A 31 -6.55 -15.57 28.98
CA THR A 31 -5.52 -15.13 28.05
C THR A 31 -4.32 -14.83 28.94
N ALA A 32 -3.37 -15.77 28.99
CA ALA A 32 -2.15 -15.60 29.74
C ALA A 32 -1.54 -14.25 29.35
N THR A 33 -1.41 -13.36 30.33
CA THR A 33 -0.84 -12.02 30.15
C THR A 33 0.61 -12.21 29.71
N VAL A 34 0.91 -11.96 28.44
CA VAL A 34 2.27 -12.09 27.90
C VAL A 34 2.98 -10.75 28.10
N GLY A 35 4.02 -10.74 28.93
CA GLY A 35 4.87 -9.58 29.18
C GLY A 35 4.73 -8.95 30.57
N GLN A 36 5.56 -7.95 30.84
CA GLN A 36 5.54 -7.20 32.11
C GLN A 36 4.26 -6.38 32.20
N VAL A 37 3.50 -6.55 33.27
CA VAL A 37 2.32 -5.73 33.59
C VAL A 37 2.77 -4.36 34.08
N ILE A 38 2.21 -3.31 33.51
CA ILE A 38 2.53 -1.90 33.79
C ILE A 38 1.32 -1.11 34.35
N ALA A 39 0.10 -1.61 34.15
CA ALA A 39 -1.11 -1.01 34.69
C ALA A 39 -2.23 -2.07 34.75
N HIS A 40 -3.30 -1.76 35.52
CA HIS A 40 -4.52 -2.56 35.61
C HIS A 40 -5.73 -1.70 35.23
N VAL A 41 -6.67 -2.25 34.47
CA VAL A 41 -7.94 -1.60 34.11
C VAL A 41 -9.07 -2.58 34.49
N GLY A 42 -9.64 -2.42 35.65
CA GLY A 42 -10.58 -3.43 36.20
C GLY A 42 -9.92 -4.80 36.26
N PRO A 43 -10.50 -5.83 35.61
CA PRO A 43 -9.96 -7.19 35.58
C PRO A 43 -8.83 -7.40 34.57
N ASP A 44 -8.56 -6.44 33.70
CA ASP A 44 -7.60 -6.58 32.61
C ASP A 44 -6.26 -5.93 32.92
N ASP A 45 -5.18 -6.62 32.57
CA ASP A 45 -3.83 -6.12 32.65
C ASP A 45 -3.45 -5.32 31.41
N VAL A 46 -2.68 -4.26 31.59
CA VAL A 46 -1.96 -3.55 30.53
C VAL A 46 -0.50 -3.95 30.60
N THR A 47 0.04 -4.41 29.48
CA THR A 47 1.42 -4.89 29.42
C THR A 47 2.35 -3.88 28.71
N GLN A 48 3.65 -4.00 28.99
CA GLN A 48 4.68 -3.23 28.28
C GLN A 48 4.62 -3.48 26.77
N GLN A 49 4.31 -4.71 26.34
CA GLN A 49 4.20 -5.05 24.93
C GLN A 49 3.03 -4.33 24.24
N GLU A 50 1.90 -4.16 24.93
CA GLU A 50 0.77 -3.38 24.40
C GLU A 50 1.12 -1.91 24.22
N LEU A 51 1.83 -1.33 25.21
CA LEU A 51 2.34 0.04 25.11
C LEU A 51 3.34 0.18 23.96
N ASP A 52 4.29 -0.73 23.84
CA ASP A 52 5.29 -0.72 22.76
C ASP A 52 4.63 -0.85 21.38
N ASN A 53 3.60 -1.68 21.28
CA ASN A 53 2.80 -1.81 20.06
C ASN A 53 2.04 -0.52 19.72
N GLU A 54 1.46 0.16 20.72
CA GLU A 54 0.78 1.45 20.53
C GLU A 54 1.75 2.53 20.04
N LEU A 55 2.95 2.61 20.63
CA LEU A 55 4.01 3.53 20.21
C LEU A 55 4.52 3.21 18.79
N ARG A 56 4.64 1.92 18.46
CA ARG A 56 5.02 1.47 17.11
C ARG A 56 3.97 1.87 16.06
N LEU A 57 2.69 1.68 16.35
CA LEU A 57 1.59 2.08 15.47
C LEU A 57 1.53 3.60 15.27
N ALA A 58 1.92 4.37 16.29
CA ALA A 58 2.05 5.82 16.20
C ALA A 58 3.38 6.27 15.54
N ASN A 59 4.19 5.35 14.99
CA ASN A 59 5.49 5.61 14.39
C ASN A 59 6.46 6.40 15.30
N VAL A 60 6.44 6.11 16.61
CA VAL A 60 7.33 6.74 17.59
C VAL A 60 8.58 5.88 17.78
N PRO A 61 9.76 6.32 17.26
CA PRO A 61 11.02 5.61 17.47
C PRO A 61 11.42 5.59 18.95
N ALA A 62 12.26 4.61 19.33
CA ALA A 62 12.65 4.40 20.72
C ALA A 62 13.36 5.61 21.36
N ASP A 63 14.18 6.31 20.58
CA ASP A 63 14.94 7.50 20.97
C ASP A 63 14.08 8.76 21.14
N LYS A 64 12.81 8.74 20.69
CA LYS A 64 11.86 9.85 20.79
C LYS A 64 10.74 9.61 21.81
N ARG A 65 10.83 8.57 22.62
CA ARG A 65 9.83 8.20 23.63
C ARG A 65 9.99 9.05 24.89
N SER A 66 9.51 10.29 24.87
CA SER A 66 9.45 11.15 26.07
C SER A 66 8.24 10.81 26.94
N ASP A 67 8.29 11.17 28.23
CA ASP A 67 7.21 10.90 29.19
C ASP A 67 5.83 11.38 28.71
N PRO A 68 5.65 12.58 28.11
CA PRO A 68 4.35 12.99 27.59
C PRO A 68 3.83 12.08 26.47
N ILE A 69 4.71 11.60 25.59
CA ILE A 69 4.36 10.69 24.49
C ILE A 69 3.97 9.32 25.03
N VAL A 70 4.76 8.79 25.97
CA VAL A 70 4.46 7.51 26.63
C VAL A 70 3.14 7.60 27.39
N LYS A 71 2.91 8.69 28.14
CA LYS A 71 1.65 8.92 28.86
C LYS A 71 0.45 8.93 27.90
N ALA A 72 0.54 9.65 26.78
CA ALA A 72 -0.52 9.71 25.79
C ALA A 72 -0.82 8.34 25.14
N ALA A 73 0.22 7.54 24.87
CA ALA A 73 0.06 6.19 24.34
C ALA A 73 -0.58 5.25 25.38
N LEU A 74 -0.09 5.29 26.63
CA LEU A 74 -0.64 4.48 27.71
C LEU A 74 -2.10 4.84 27.99
N SER A 75 -2.45 6.13 28.01
CA SER A 75 -3.85 6.56 28.17
C SER A 75 -4.75 5.94 27.11
N ARG A 76 -4.34 5.93 25.83
CA ARG A 76 -5.11 5.29 24.75
C ARG A 76 -5.32 3.79 24.97
N VAL A 77 -4.30 3.08 25.46
CA VAL A 77 -4.44 1.64 25.76
C VAL A 77 -5.45 1.43 26.90
N VAL A 78 -5.34 2.22 27.96
CA VAL A 78 -6.25 2.17 29.13
C VAL A 78 -7.69 2.48 28.72
N GLU A 79 -7.91 3.58 28.00
CA GLU A 79 -9.23 3.97 27.50
C GLU A 79 -9.86 2.89 26.61
N ARG A 80 -9.08 2.32 25.69
CA ARG A 80 -9.55 1.23 24.83
C ARG A 80 -9.96 0.01 25.62
N LYS A 81 -9.16 -0.44 26.61
CA LYS A 81 -9.52 -1.57 27.48
C LYS A 81 -10.79 -1.29 28.26
N TYR A 82 -10.91 -0.11 28.85
CA TYR A 82 -12.12 0.30 29.56
C TYR A 82 -13.36 0.26 28.65
N LEU A 83 -13.28 0.84 27.46
CA LEU A 83 -14.39 0.85 26.51
C LEU A 83 -14.77 -0.56 26.05
N VAL A 84 -13.79 -1.44 25.84
CA VAL A 84 -14.04 -2.85 25.48
C VAL A 84 -14.77 -3.57 26.61
N GLN A 85 -14.42 -3.34 27.88
CA GLN A 85 -15.15 -3.90 29.01
C GLN A 85 -16.61 -3.42 29.04
N GLN A 86 -16.85 -2.13 28.79
CA GLN A 86 -18.22 -1.60 28.71
C GLN A 86 -18.99 -2.23 27.54
N ALA A 87 -18.37 -2.38 26.40
CA ALA A 87 -18.97 -3.02 25.23
C ALA A 87 -19.35 -4.48 25.49
N ILE A 88 -18.47 -5.26 26.14
CA ILE A 88 -18.74 -6.65 26.54
C ILE A 88 -19.88 -6.71 27.58
N ALA A 89 -19.88 -5.81 28.57
CA ALA A 89 -20.96 -5.73 29.56
C ALA A 89 -22.31 -5.41 28.91
N ALA A 90 -22.30 -4.57 27.87
CA ALA A 90 -23.47 -4.26 27.04
C ALA A 90 -23.81 -5.36 26.02
N LYS A 91 -23.01 -6.42 25.91
CA LYS A 91 -23.16 -7.54 24.96
C LYS A 91 -23.03 -7.13 23.48
N LEU A 92 -22.36 -6.02 23.18
CA LEU A 92 -22.15 -5.58 21.80
C LEU A 92 -21.33 -6.58 20.99
N ASP A 93 -20.42 -7.31 21.64
CA ASP A 93 -19.65 -8.42 21.04
C ASP A 93 -20.52 -9.56 20.45
N ARG A 94 -21.79 -9.63 20.86
CA ARG A 94 -22.79 -10.63 20.43
C ARG A 94 -23.73 -10.11 19.36
N GLU A 95 -23.70 -8.85 19.06
CA GLU A 95 -24.48 -8.29 17.96
C GLU A 95 -23.99 -8.84 16.62
N PRO A 96 -24.88 -9.30 15.72
CA PRO A 96 -24.49 -9.96 14.47
C PRO A 96 -23.55 -9.11 13.62
N THR A 97 -23.79 -7.81 13.52
CA THR A 97 -22.95 -6.86 12.76
C THR A 97 -21.55 -6.73 13.37
N VAL A 98 -21.47 -6.51 14.68
CA VAL A 98 -20.20 -6.38 15.41
C VAL A 98 -19.40 -7.69 15.34
N HIS A 99 -20.08 -8.83 15.46
CA HIS A 99 -19.43 -10.14 15.34
C HIS A 99 -18.82 -10.36 13.94
N LEU A 100 -19.53 -10.01 12.88
CA LEU A 100 -19.02 -10.09 11.51
C LEU A 100 -17.84 -9.12 11.28
N ASP A 101 -17.89 -7.92 11.84
CA ASP A 101 -16.80 -6.94 11.75
C ASP A 101 -15.54 -7.40 12.51
N LEU A 102 -15.71 -8.01 13.68
CA LEU A 102 -14.61 -8.63 14.43
C LEU A 102 -13.97 -9.78 13.66
N LEU A 103 -14.79 -10.68 13.08
CA LEU A 103 -14.30 -11.77 12.23
C LEU A 103 -13.52 -11.24 11.03
N ARG A 104 -14.09 -10.30 10.29
CA ARG A 104 -13.43 -9.67 9.15
C ARG A 104 -12.08 -9.01 9.55
N SER A 105 -12.06 -8.30 10.67
CA SER A 105 -10.85 -7.64 11.17
C SER A 105 -9.75 -8.65 11.52
N HIS A 106 -10.13 -9.76 12.16
CA HIS A 106 -9.22 -10.87 12.45
C HIS A 106 -8.65 -11.48 11.17
N GLU A 107 -9.50 -11.78 10.18
CA GLU A 107 -9.08 -12.31 8.87
C GLU A 107 -8.15 -11.33 8.13
N GLN A 108 -8.46 -10.03 8.14
CA GLN A 108 -7.62 -9.00 7.51
C GLN A 108 -6.22 -8.93 8.15
N ILE A 109 -6.14 -9.00 9.48
CA ILE A 109 -4.86 -8.98 10.19
C ILE A 109 -4.02 -10.22 9.83
N LEU A 110 -4.62 -11.42 9.85
CA LEU A 110 -3.91 -12.65 9.50
C LEU A 110 -3.48 -12.68 8.04
N ALA A 111 -4.37 -12.31 7.12
CA ALA A 111 -4.05 -12.22 5.69
C ALA A 111 -2.92 -11.21 5.43
N GLY A 112 -3.00 -10.02 6.02
CA GLY A 112 -1.95 -9.01 5.93
C GLY A 112 -0.62 -9.50 6.47
N ALA A 113 -0.60 -10.16 7.63
CA ALA A 113 0.61 -10.71 8.23
C ALA A 113 1.25 -11.80 7.36
N PHE A 114 0.43 -12.68 6.75
CA PHE A 114 0.90 -13.71 5.82
C PHE A 114 1.55 -13.08 4.58
N VAL A 115 0.84 -12.15 3.92
CA VAL A 115 1.34 -11.47 2.72
C VAL A 115 2.63 -10.71 3.02
N GLN A 116 2.66 -9.95 4.12
CA GLN A 116 3.85 -9.22 4.56
C GLN A 116 5.05 -10.15 4.76
N ARG A 117 4.85 -11.26 5.44
CA ARG A 117 5.93 -12.24 5.72
C ARG A 117 6.43 -12.92 4.44
N ASP A 118 5.53 -13.38 3.57
CA ASP A 118 5.86 -14.08 2.32
C ASP A 118 6.61 -13.14 1.37
N LEU A 119 6.08 -11.95 1.12
CA LEU A 119 6.69 -10.99 0.22
C LEU A 119 8.02 -10.44 0.77
N SER A 120 8.11 -10.13 2.07
CA SER A 120 9.36 -9.64 2.67
C SER A 120 10.49 -10.65 2.52
N SER A 121 10.20 -11.94 2.71
CA SER A 121 11.19 -13.01 2.49
C SER A 121 11.71 -13.01 1.07
N LYS A 122 10.82 -12.98 0.08
CA LYS A 122 11.17 -12.96 -1.35
C LYS A 122 11.93 -11.70 -1.76
N MET A 123 11.49 -10.54 -1.28
CA MET A 123 12.13 -9.24 -1.58
C MET A 123 13.52 -9.09 -0.94
N SER A 124 13.77 -9.76 0.18
CA SER A 124 15.08 -9.76 0.84
C SER A 124 16.09 -10.64 0.12
N ALA A 125 15.63 -11.66 -0.61
CA ALA A 125 16.46 -12.64 -1.30
C ALA A 125 16.85 -12.23 -2.73
N VAL A 126 16.59 -10.98 -3.16
CA VAL A 126 16.95 -10.53 -4.51
C VAL A 126 18.45 -10.67 -4.75
N SER A 127 18.79 -11.52 -5.72
CA SER A 127 20.16 -11.87 -6.09
C SER A 127 20.76 -10.88 -7.08
N LYS A 128 22.10 -10.87 -7.17
CA LYS A 128 22.79 -10.10 -8.21
C LYS A 128 22.39 -10.52 -9.62
N THR A 129 22.19 -11.81 -9.84
CA THR A 129 21.77 -12.35 -11.15
C THR A 129 20.40 -11.80 -11.59
N GLU A 130 19.44 -11.67 -10.66
CA GLU A 130 18.14 -11.08 -10.96
C GLU A 130 18.26 -9.58 -11.30
N ILE A 131 19.12 -8.85 -10.59
CA ILE A 131 19.43 -7.46 -10.87
C ILE A 131 20.04 -7.32 -12.27
N ASP A 132 21.09 -8.08 -12.58
CA ASP A 132 21.76 -8.04 -13.88
C ASP A 132 20.79 -8.40 -15.02
N SER A 133 19.95 -9.42 -14.82
CA SER A 133 18.93 -9.82 -15.80
C SER A 133 17.90 -8.71 -16.03
N TYR A 134 17.50 -8.00 -14.97
CA TYR A 134 16.57 -6.89 -15.09
C TYR A 134 17.18 -5.73 -15.89
N VAL A 135 18.44 -5.38 -15.61
CA VAL A 135 19.17 -4.33 -16.33
C VAL A 135 19.24 -4.67 -17.82
N GLN A 136 19.61 -5.92 -18.16
CA GLN A 136 19.70 -6.37 -19.56
C GLN A 136 18.35 -6.38 -20.29
N ALA A 137 17.26 -6.66 -19.59
CA ALA A 137 15.92 -6.69 -20.16
C ALA A 137 15.32 -5.28 -20.38
N HIS A 138 15.88 -4.25 -19.76
CA HIS A 138 15.32 -2.89 -19.77
C HIS A 138 16.35 -1.80 -20.12
N PRO A 139 17.09 -1.91 -21.24
CA PRO A 139 18.21 -1.01 -21.55
C PRO A 139 17.83 0.47 -21.54
N LYS A 140 16.61 0.83 -21.95
CA LYS A 140 16.10 2.20 -21.92
C LYS A 140 15.90 2.79 -20.51
N GLN A 141 16.00 1.96 -19.47
CA GLN A 141 15.97 2.41 -18.09
C GLN A 141 17.39 2.63 -17.53
N PHE A 142 18.43 2.18 -18.21
CA PHE A 142 19.81 2.13 -17.71
C PHE A 142 20.83 2.76 -18.67
N ASP A 143 21.49 1.97 -19.48
CA ASP A 143 22.57 2.40 -20.38
C ASP A 143 22.07 3.22 -21.58
N GLN A 144 20.83 3.01 -22.00
CA GLN A 144 20.15 3.78 -23.04
C GLN A 144 19.09 4.73 -22.46
N ARG A 145 19.25 5.13 -21.21
CA ARG A 145 18.32 6.07 -20.58
C ARG A 145 18.36 7.43 -21.27
N GLU A 146 17.18 7.97 -21.52
CA GLU A 146 16.95 9.25 -22.18
C GLU A 146 16.03 10.13 -21.33
N LEU A 147 16.34 11.42 -21.30
CA LEU A 147 15.46 12.45 -20.77
C LEU A 147 14.81 13.19 -21.94
N PHE A 148 13.50 13.16 -22.02
CA PHE A 148 12.72 13.87 -23.05
C PHE A 148 12.26 15.20 -22.47
N GLN A 149 12.74 16.31 -23.02
CA GLN A 149 12.18 17.62 -22.74
C GLN A 149 10.91 17.77 -23.56
N VAL A 150 9.83 18.17 -22.94
CA VAL A 150 8.54 18.29 -23.60
C VAL A 150 7.87 19.62 -23.28
N ASP A 151 7.29 20.24 -24.28
CA ASP A 151 6.27 21.27 -24.08
C ASP A 151 4.92 20.58 -23.96
N GLN A 152 4.05 21.07 -23.06
CA GLN A 152 2.76 20.45 -22.81
C GLN A 152 1.63 21.46 -22.60
N ILE A 153 0.43 21.01 -22.94
CA ILE A 153 -0.84 21.65 -22.58
C ILE A 153 -1.61 20.67 -21.70
N SER A 154 -1.90 21.08 -20.48
CA SER A 154 -2.66 20.27 -19.50
C SER A 154 -4.02 20.91 -19.23
N PHE A 155 -5.07 20.07 -19.16
CA PHE A 155 -6.45 20.53 -18.96
C PHE A 155 -7.28 19.47 -18.22
N SER A 156 -8.39 19.90 -17.61
CA SER A 156 -9.38 18.97 -17.06
C SER A 156 -10.08 18.25 -18.20
N ALA A 157 -10.08 16.92 -18.19
CA ALA A 157 -10.64 16.13 -19.29
C ALA A 157 -12.16 16.41 -19.44
N PRO A 158 -12.62 16.87 -20.62
CA PRO A 158 -14.04 17.00 -20.89
C PRO A 158 -14.70 15.62 -20.95
N LYS A 159 -16.05 15.60 -20.92
CA LYS A 159 -16.80 14.33 -20.99
C LYS A 159 -16.48 13.53 -22.28
N ASP A 160 -16.20 14.23 -23.35
CA ASP A 160 -15.96 13.66 -24.69
C ASP A 160 -14.47 13.80 -25.09
N VAL A 161 -13.59 13.29 -24.23
CA VAL A 161 -12.14 13.40 -24.40
C VAL A 161 -11.62 12.58 -25.59
N GLU A 162 -12.29 11.48 -25.94
CA GLU A 162 -11.96 10.66 -27.10
C GLU A 162 -12.21 11.42 -28.43
N ALA A 163 -13.34 12.15 -28.53
CA ALA A 163 -13.63 12.99 -29.68
C ALA A 163 -12.60 14.12 -29.83
N LEU A 164 -12.15 14.71 -28.71
CA LEU A 164 -11.08 15.70 -28.72
C LEU A 164 -9.76 15.09 -29.22
N SER A 165 -9.36 13.92 -28.73
CA SER A 165 -8.15 13.22 -29.17
C SER A 165 -8.21 12.89 -30.66
N ALA A 166 -9.34 12.43 -31.17
CA ALA A 166 -9.54 12.15 -32.58
C ALA A 166 -9.47 13.41 -33.45
N ALA A 167 -10.06 14.52 -32.98
CA ALA A 167 -10.09 15.80 -33.70
C ALA A 167 -8.72 16.50 -33.76
N THR A 168 -7.77 16.12 -32.90
CA THR A 168 -6.43 16.70 -32.82
C THR A 168 -5.33 15.80 -33.42
N LYS A 169 -5.71 14.65 -33.96
CA LYS A 169 -4.76 13.63 -34.49
C LYS A 169 -3.81 14.15 -35.57
N ASP A 170 -4.29 15.06 -36.40
CA ASP A 170 -3.53 15.61 -37.53
C ASP A 170 -2.81 16.92 -37.20
N PHE A 171 -2.93 17.42 -35.98
CA PHE A 171 -2.30 18.66 -35.53
C PHE A 171 -0.77 18.48 -35.43
N LYS A 172 -0.05 19.55 -35.78
CA LYS A 172 1.43 19.58 -35.79
C LYS A 172 2.02 20.55 -34.77
N SER A 173 1.19 21.34 -34.14
CA SER A 173 1.62 22.31 -33.15
C SER A 173 0.69 22.34 -31.93
N LEU A 174 1.27 22.62 -30.77
CA LEU A 174 0.47 22.85 -29.55
C LEU A 174 -0.39 24.11 -29.65
N ASP A 175 -0.09 25.02 -30.58
CA ASP A 175 -0.94 26.20 -30.82
C ASP A 175 -2.25 25.84 -31.51
N GLU A 176 -2.25 24.88 -32.42
CA GLU A 176 -3.47 24.30 -33.01
C GLU A 176 -4.33 23.62 -31.89
N VAL A 177 -3.69 22.88 -31.02
CA VAL A 177 -4.36 22.27 -29.85
C VAL A 177 -4.98 23.33 -28.97
N ALA A 178 -4.23 24.40 -28.63
CA ALA A 178 -4.73 25.51 -27.82
C ALA A 178 -5.91 26.24 -28.46
N ALA A 179 -5.85 26.49 -29.78
CA ALA A 179 -6.95 27.07 -30.53
C ALA A 179 -8.20 26.20 -30.45
N LYS A 180 -8.04 24.88 -30.58
CA LYS A 180 -9.16 23.92 -30.47
C LYS A 180 -9.78 23.91 -29.09
N LEU A 181 -8.95 23.86 -28.03
CA LEU A 181 -9.41 23.89 -26.64
C LEU A 181 -10.17 25.20 -26.33
N ASN A 182 -9.66 26.35 -26.80
CA ASN A 182 -10.35 27.64 -26.68
C ASN A 182 -11.72 27.64 -27.42
N ALA A 183 -11.78 27.07 -28.62
CA ALA A 183 -13.04 26.96 -29.36
C ALA A 183 -14.08 26.05 -28.66
N MET A 184 -13.63 25.17 -27.76
CA MET A 184 -14.47 24.29 -26.94
C MET A 184 -14.72 24.85 -25.53
N ASP A 185 -14.27 26.06 -25.23
CA ASP A 185 -14.31 26.68 -23.88
C ASP A 185 -13.66 25.81 -22.79
N VAL A 186 -12.62 25.05 -23.17
CA VAL A 186 -11.85 24.22 -22.23
C VAL A 186 -10.67 25.02 -21.70
N LYS A 187 -10.63 25.25 -20.39
CA LYS A 187 -9.51 25.92 -19.72
C LYS A 187 -8.29 24.99 -19.70
N PHE A 188 -7.14 25.52 -20.02
CA PHE A 188 -5.87 24.78 -20.03
C PHE A 188 -4.73 25.61 -19.47
N SER A 189 -3.65 24.96 -19.09
CA SER A 189 -2.36 25.56 -18.78
C SER A 189 -1.28 25.04 -19.71
N ARG A 190 -0.33 25.92 -20.08
CA ARG A 190 0.87 25.57 -20.82
C ARG A 190 2.05 25.46 -19.86
N GLY A 191 2.97 24.57 -20.14
CA GLY A 191 4.19 24.38 -19.39
C GLY A 191 5.17 23.47 -20.12
N ASN A 192 6.30 23.26 -19.51
CA ASN A 192 7.28 22.28 -19.94
C ASN A 192 7.46 21.21 -18.85
N ALA A 193 7.97 20.05 -19.22
CA ALA A 193 8.29 18.97 -18.32
C ALA A 193 9.46 18.14 -18.87
N THR A 194 10.10 17.40 -17.99
CA THR A 194 11.09 16.40 -18.36
C THR A 194 10.51 15.02 -18.08
N LEU A 195 10.44 14.18 -19.11
CA LEU A 195 10.02 12.80 -18.99
C LEU A 195 11.25 11.90 -19.02
N ASP A 196 11.33 10.97 -18.06
CA ASP A 196 12.47 10.08 -17.87
C ASP A 196 12.11 8.66 -18.32
N SER A 197 12.83 8.13 -19.32
CA SER A 197 12.63 6.77 -19.83
C SER A 197 12.75 5.70 -18.75
N ALA A 198 13.52 5.95 -17.69
CA ALA A 198 13.69 5.02 -16.58
C ALA A 198 12.40 4.76 -15.77
N THR A 199 11.53 5.77 -15.70
CA THR A 199 10.29 5.71 -14.90
C THR A 199 9.02 5.66 -15.74
N MET A 200 9.17 5.74 -17.05
CA MET A 200 8.08 5.79 -18.00
C MET A 200 7.41 4.41 -18.17
N PRO A 201 6.07 4.35 -18.31
CA PRO A 201 5.40 3.12 -18.68
C PRO A 201 5.91 2.55 -20.01
N PRO A 202 6.11 1.22 -20.15
CA PRO A 202 6.66 0.61 -21.34
C PRO A 202 5.90 0.95 -22.65
N GLU A 203 4.58 1.08 -22.58
CA GLU A 203 3.77 1.43 -23.73
C GLU A 203 4.00 2.88 -24.20
N MET A 204 4.19 3.80 -23.27
CA MET A 204 4.54 5.19 -23.57
C MET A 204 5.95 5.28 -24.17
N LEU A 205 6.89 4.51 -23.64
CA LEU A 205 8.25 4.45 -24.13
C LEU A 205 8.30 3.96 -25.60
N LYS A 206 7.54 2.91 -25.95
CA LYS A 206 7.41 2.44 -27.34
C LYS A 206 6.88 3.51 -28.29
N VAL A 207 5.89 4.28 -27.82
CA VAL A 207 5.32 5.39 -28.62
C VAL A 207 6.37 6.48 -28.85
N LEU A 208 7.14 6.84 -27.82
CA LEU A 208 8.19 7.84 -27.92
C LEU A 208 9.41 7.37 -28.73
N ASP A 209 9.74 6.09 -28.68
CA ASP A 209 10.81 5.50 -29.53
C ASP A 209 10.44 5.53 -31.02
N ALA A 210 9.16 5.39 -31.34
CA ALA A 210 8.65 5.45 -32.71
C ALA A 210 8.32 6.89 -33.21
N ARG A 211 8.66 7.93 -32.40
CA ARG A 211 8.32 9.32 -32.64
C ARG A 211 8.86 9.83 -34.00
N LYS A 212 8.08 10.73 -34.58
CA LYS A 212 8.51 11.55 -35.72
C LYS A 212 8.67 13.00 -35.28
N PRO A 213 9.47 13.80 -35.98
CA PRO A 213 9.48 15.24 -35.76
C PRO A 213 8.05 15.78 -35.83
N ASP A 214 7.71 16.71 -34.96
CA ASP A 214 6.41 17.36 -34.85
C ASP A 214 5.20 16.51 -34.42
N ASP A 215 5.42 15.27 -34.01
CA ASP A 215 4.33 14.48 -33.42
C ASP A 215 3.85 15.09 -32.11
N ILE A 216 2.53 15.14 -31.94
CA ILE A 216 1.85 15.53 -30.72
C ILE A 216 1.26 14.29 -30.07
N TYR A 217 1.54 14.12 -28.80
CA TYR A 217 1.09 12.99 -28.00
C TYR A 217 -0.02 13.40 -27.06
N PHE A 218 -1.00 12.52 -26.89
CA PHE A 218 -2.10 12.69 -25.97
C PHE A 218 -1.99 11.68 -24.83
N ILE A 219 -2.05 12.17 -23.59
CA ILE A 219 -2.09 11.33 -22.39
C ILE A 219 -3.30 11.69 -21.55
N ARG A 220 -4.00 10.65 -21.10
CA ARG A 220 -5.08 10.76 -20.12
C ARG A 220 -4.59 10.31 -18.74
N SER A 221 -4.90 11.06 -17.72
CA SER A 221 -4.61 10.76 -16.33
C SER A 221 -5.88 10.79 -15.47
N LYS A 222 -5.80 10.34 -14.22
CA LYS A 222 -6.95 10.36 -13.28
C LYS A 222 -7.50 11.76 -13.01
N GLY A 223 -6.67 12.81 -13.16
CA GLY A 223 -7.05 14.19 -12.87
C GLY A 223 -7.30 15.08 -14.10
N GLY A 224 -7.08 14.56 -15.31
CA GLY A 224 -7.18 15.36 -16.52
C GLY A 224 -6.56 14.71 -17.75
N ALA A 225 -6.20 15.53 -18.72
CA ALA A 225 -5.51 15.10 -19.93
C ALA A 225 -4.43 16.11 -20.31
N SER A 226 -3.45 15.67 -21.08
CA SER A 226 -2.37 16.53 -21.57
C SER A 226 -2.03 16.18 -23.01
N PHE A 227 -1.78 17.21 -23.80
CA PHE A 227 -1.07 17.09 -25.05
C PHE A 227 0.38 17.54 -24.84
N PHE A 228 1.32 16.83 -25.41
CA PHE A 228 2.73 17.23 -25.35
C PHE A 228 3.46 16.96 -26.65
N LYS A 229 4.51 17.75 -26.87
CA LYS A 229 5.43 17.64 -27.99
C LYS A 229 6.85 17.54 -27.42
N VAL A 230 7.65 16.59 -27.94
CA VAL A 230 9.06 16.46 -27.56
C VAL A 230 9.87 17.56 -28.23
N THR A 231 10.61 18.33 -27.46
CA THR A 231 11.46 19.42 -27.95
C THR A 231 12.93 19.03 -28.02
N SER A 232 13.42 18.22 -27.09
CA SER A 232 14.77 17.62 -27.14
C SER A 232 14.81 16.28 -26.45
N VAL A 233 15.86 15.50 -26.74
CA VAL A 233 16.15 14.22 -26.11
C VAL A 233 17.60 14.18 -25.71
N ASP A 234 17.84 14.04 -24.42
CA ASP A 234 19.16 14.03 -23.83
C ASP A 234 19.50 12.62 -23.30
N PRO A 235 20.46 11.90 -23.94
CA PRO A 235 20.95 10.64 -23.40
C PRO A 235 21.62 10.84 -22.05
N GLN A 236 21.12 10.16 -21.03
CA GLN A 236 21.68 10.23 -19.66
C GLN A 236 21.74 8.82 -19.03
N PRO A 237 22.70 7.98 -19.42
CA PRO A 237 22.87 6.66 -18.87
C PRO A 237 23.11 6.72 -17.36
N LEU A 238 22.59 5.76 -16.62
CA LEU A 238 22.90 5.60 -15.21
C LEU A 238 24.29 5.00 -15.04
N THR A 239 25.03 5.44 -14.01
CA THR A 239 26.24 4.73 -13.59
C THR A 239 25.87 3.32 -13.11
N THR A 240 26.85 2.41 -13.13
CA THR A 240 26.63 1.01 -12.67
C THR A 240 26.04 0.95 -11.26
N GLU A 241 26.52 1.78 -10.35
CA GLU A 241 26.01 1.81 -8.97
C GLU A 241 24.55 2.30 -8.91
N GLN A 242 24.27 3.44 -9.55
CA GLN A 242 22.91 3.98 -9.63
C GLN A 242 21.95 3.01 -10.31
N GLY A 243 22.40 2.37 -11.40
CA GLY A 243 21.64 1.38 -12.14
C GLY A 243 21.30 0.16 -11.28
N ASN A 244 22.27 -0.38 -10.54
CA ASN A 244 22.06 -1.54 -9.66
C ASN A 244 21.07 -1.23 -8.53
N GLU A 245 21.19 -0.08 -7.88
CA GLU A 245 20.23 0.31 -6.83
C GLU A 245 18.83 0.58 -7.38
N PHE A 246 18.73 1.18 -8.57
CA PHE A 246 17.45 1.36 -9.26
C PHE A 246 16.85 0.00 -9.64
N ALA A 247 17.61 -0.87 -10.29
CA ALA A 247 17.17 -2.22 -10.69
C ALA A 247 16.69 -3.03 -9.48
N LYS A 248 17.44 -3.00 -8.38
CA LYS A 248 17.07 -3.70 -7.15
C LYS A 248 15.71 -3.25 -6.60
N ARG A 249 15.41 -1.95 -6.66
CA ARG A 249 14.08 -1.43 -6.28
C ARG A 249 13.00 -1.93 -7.23
N GLN A 250 13.25 -1.90 -8.55
CA GLN A 250 12.28 -2.35 -9.55
C GLN A 250 11.99 -3.85 -9.45
N VAL A 251 13.03 -4.68 -9.27
CA VAL A 251 12.87 -6.13 -9.06
C VAL A 251 12.03 -6.41 -7.80
N ARG A 252 12.26 -5.68 -6.71
CA ARG A 252 11.43 -5.81 -5.50
C ARG A 252 9.97 -5.43 -5.74
N LEU A 253 9.71 -4.34 -6.45
CA LEU A 253 8.35 -3.93 -6.82
C LEU A 253 7.66 -4.99 -7.69
N ASP A 254 8.39 -5.57 -8.65
CA ASP A 254 7.90 -6.64 -9.51
C ASP A 254 7.58 -7.92 -8.72
N ILE A 255 8.44 -8.30 -7.77
CA ILE A 255 8.20 -9.44 -6.87
C ILE A 255 6.91 -9.17 -6.06
N GLY A 256 6.76 -7.97 -5.51
CA GLY A 256 5.57 -7.58 -4.77
C GLY A 256 4.29 -7.70 -5.61
N ARG A 257 4.30 -7.12 -6.80
CA ARG A 257 3.16 -7.14 -7.72
C ARG A 257 2.81 -8.58 -8.16
N LYS A 258 3.80 -9.32 -8.68
CA LYS A 258 3.61 -10.70 -9.14
C LYS A 258 3.20 -11.62 -7.99
N GLY A 259 3.74 -11.40 -6.78
CA GLY A 259 3.38 -12.15 -5.59
C GLY A 259 1.91 -11.91 -5.19
N ALA A 260 1.47 -10.68 -5.18
CA ALA A 260 0.07 -10.35 -4.89
C ALA A 260 -0.90 -10.93 -5.94
N GLU A 261 -0.55 -10.83 -7.22
CA GLU A 261 -1.31 -11.44 -8.32
C GLU A 261 -1.41 -12.97 -8.19
N ALA A 262 -0.28 -13.63 -7.86
CA ALA A 262 -0.23 -15.07 -7.67
C ALA A 262 -1.09 -15.53 -6.48
N ILE A 263 -1.03 -14.83 -5.35
CA ILE A 263 -1.86 -15.11 -4.18
C ILE A 263 -3.34 -14.99 -4.54
N SER A 264 -3.74 -13.90 -5.21
CA SER A 264 -5.13 -13.69 -5.63
C SER A 264 -5.61 -14.78 -6.59
N LYS A 265 -4.78 -15.12 -7.58
CA LYS A 265 -5.07 -16.19 -8.55
C LYS A 265 -5.24 -17.54 -7.86
N SER A 266 -4.33 -17.89 -6.95
CA SER A 266 -4.42 -19.15 -6.20
C SER A 266 -5.67 -19.21 -5.32
N ALA A 267 -5.97 -18.12 -4.60
CA ALA A 267 -7.16 -18.05 -3.76
C ALA A 267 -8.46 -18.24 -4.57
N LEU A 268 -8.55 -17.61 -5.76
CA LEU A 268 -9.71 -17.76 -6.62
C LEU A 268 -9.79 -19.15 -7.28
N ALA A 269 -8.65 -19.79 -7.55
CA ALA A 269 -8.62 -21.14 -8.11
C ALA A 269 -9.06 -22.21 -7.09
N ASP A 270 -8.74 -22.01 -5.82
CA ASP A 270 -9.13 -22.92 -4.73
C ASP A 270 -10.57 -22.68 -4.26
N ALA A 271 -11.17 -21.54 -4.60
CA ALA A 271 -12.52 -21.18 -4.19
C ALA A 271 -13.57 -21.97 -4.99
N LYS A 272 -14.61 -22.42 -4.29
CA LYS A 272 -15.81 -23.00 -4.90
C LYS A 272 -16.98 -22.05 -4.69
N PHE A 273 -17.56 -21.63 -5.80
CA PHE A 273 -18.70 -20.70 -5.79
C PHE A 273 -20.00 -21.48 -6.03
N GLU A 274 -21.07 -21.12 -5.33
CA GLU A 274 -22.38 -21.80 -5.44
C GLU A 274 -23.44 -20.86 -5.99
N GLY A 275 -24.47 -21.47 -6.61
CA GLY A 275 -25.61 -20.75 -7.15
C GLY A 275 -25.26 -19.66 -8.18
N ASP A 276 -25.92 -18.53 -8.07
CA ASP A 276 -25.70 -17.39 -8.98
C ASP A 276 -24.27 -16.80 -8.90
N TYR A 277 -23.59 -16.97 -7.77
CA TYR A 277 -22.23 -16.47 -7.60
C TYR A 277 -21.22 -17.23 -8.47
N ALA A 278 -21.43 -18.51 -8.73
CA ALA A 278 -20.62 -19.28 -9.67
C ALA A 278 -20.68 -18.66 -11.08
N ARG A 279 -21.86 -18.27 -11.54
CA ARG A 279 -22.06 -17.59 -12.83
C ARG A 279 -21.37 -16.21 -12.87
N ILE A 280 -21.50 -15.43 -11.79
CA ILE A 280 -20.88 -14.09 -11.69
C ILE A 280 -19.36 -14.18 -11.74
N MET A 281 -18.77 -15.14 -11.03
CA MET A 281 -17.32 -15.30 -10.94
C MET A 281 -16.70 -15.91 -12.20
N THR A 282 -17.48 -16.63 -13.01
CA THR A 282 -17.03 -17.19 -14.30
C THR A 282 -17.31 -16.28 -15.49
N ALA A 283 -18.18 -15.29 -15.33
CA ALA A 283 -18.41 -14.28 -16.36
C ALA A 283 -17.13 -13.48 -16.61
N ALA A 284 -16.71 -13.37 -17.88
CA ALA A 284 -15.58 -12.50 -18.24
C ALA A 284 -15.83 -11.09 -17.71
N THR A 285 -14.91 -10.59 -16.89
CA THR A 285 -14.98 -9.21 -16.40
C THR A 285 -14.90 -8.29 -17.61
N PRO A 286 -15.93 -7.46 -17.93
CA PRO A 286 -15.80 -6.45 -18.95
C PRO A 286 -14.63 -5.56 -18.57
N ALA A 287 -13.72 -5.28 -19.52
CA ALA A 287 -12.58 -4.41 -19.27
C ALA A 287 -13.06 -3.10 -18.63
N ALA A 288 -12.68 -2.91 -17.36
CA ALA A 288 -12.76 -1.68 -16.60
C ALA A 288 -14.08 -0.89 -16.63
N ALA A 289 -15.13 -1.41 -15.98
CA ALA A 289 -16.09 -0.53 -15.35
C ALA A 289 -15.56 -0.21 -13.95
N THR A 290 -15.00 0.97 -13.76
CA THR A 290 -14.68 1.54 -12.44
C THR A 290 -16.00 1.56 -11.64
N PRO A 291 -16.09 0.95 -10.45
CA PRO A 291 -17.31 1.05 -9.66
C PRO A 291 -17.51 2.51 -9.25
N ALA A 292 -18.50 3.15 -9.86
CA ALA A 292 -19.04 4.40 -9.35
C ALA A 292 -19.77 4.07 -8.05
N GLY A 293 -19.29 4.61 -6.92
CA GLY A 293 -20.02 4.65 -5.66
C GLY A 293 -19.62 3.62 -4.59
N ALA A 294 -18.34 3.53 -4.26
CA ALA A 294 -17.95 3.13 -2.92
C ALA A 294 -17.70 4.41 -2.12
N THR A 295 -18.62 4.75 -1.25
CA THR A 295 -18.38 5.71 -0.17
C THR A 295 -17.14 5.27 0.59
N PRO A 296 -16.13 6.10 0.80
CA PRO A 296 -14.97 5.69 1.59
C PRO A 296 -15.44 5.41 3.01
N ALA A 297 -15.12 4.20 3.49
CA ALA A 297 -15.21 3.88 4.90
C ALA A 297 -14.32 4.86 5.69
N PRO A 298 -14.71 5.32 6.87
CA PRO A 298 -13.91 6.21 7.67
C PRO A 298 -12.62 5.52 8.10
N ASP A 299 -11.51 6.18 7.80
CA ASP A 299 -10.16 6.04 8.36
C ASP A 299 -9.58 4.62 8.55
N ALA A 300 -9.05 4.06 7.46
CA ALA A 300 -7.87 3.21 7.56
C ALA A 300 -6.62 4.12 7.68
N PRO A 301 -5.62 3.79 8.52
CA PRO A 301 -4.45 4.62 8.68
C PRO A 301 -3.71 4.78 7.35
N ALA A 302 -3.42 6.04 7.03
CA ALA A 302 -2.79 6.49 5.80
C ALA A 302 -1.54 5.66 5.44
N ALA A 303 -1.53 5.15 4.22
CA ALA A 303 -0.31 4.74 3.56
C ALA A 303 0.66 5.92 3.51
N ALA A 304 1.94 5.64 3.74
CA ALA A 304 3.03 6.60 3.81
C ALA A 304 2.99 7.63 2.68
N PRO A 305 3.32 8.90 2.97
CA PRO A 305 3.29 9.96 1.98
C PRO A 305 4.30 9.71 0.88
N GLY A 306 3.85 9.86 -0.36
CA GLY A 306 4.70 9.92 -1.53
C GLY A 306 5.77 10.98 -1.34
N VAL A 307 7.00 10.67 -1.78
CA VAL A 307 8.13 11.60 -1.79
C VAL A 307 7.74 12.83 -2.61
N GLU A 308 7.48 13.90 -1.89
CA GLU A 308 7.34 15.24 -2.44
C GLU A 308 8.72 15.66 -2.95
N SER A 309 8.80 15.95 -4.24
CA SER A 309 9.99 16.51 -4.86
C SER A 309 10.26 17.88 -4.27
N VAL A 310 11.21 17.96 -3.34
CA VAL A 310 11.71 19.21 -2.78
C VAL A 310 12.59 19.87 -3.84
N ALA A 311 12.10 20.93 -4.45
CA ALA A 311 12.93 21.88 -5.20
C ALA A 311 13.91 22.56 -4.24
N PRO A 312 15.18 22.76 -4.63
CA PRO A 312 16.13 23.44 -3.76
C PRO A 312 15.74 24.91 -3.56
N PRO A 313 16.00 25.48 -2.37
CA PRO A 313 15.68 26.87 -2.09
C PRO A 313 16.57 27.78 -2.94
N VAL A 314 15.94 28.75 -3.60
CA VAL A 314 16.62 29.86 -4.25
C VAL A 314 17.22 30.73 -3.13
N THR A 315 18.55 30.80 -3.06
CA THR A 315 19.25 31.75 -2.19
C THR A 315 19.18 33.14 -2.82
N ASP A 316 18.40 34.01 -2.23
CA ASP A 316 18.47 35.43 -2.48
C ASP A 316 19.81 35.97 -1.95
N ALA A 317 20.61 36.55 -2.85
CA ALA A 317 21.80 37.30 -2.50
C ALA A 317 21.38 38.65 -1.92
N PRO A 318 22.01 39.14 -0.82
CA PRO A 318 21.70 40.47 -0.31
C PRO A 318 22.37 41.53 -1.20
N ALA A 319 21.53 42.45 -1.68
CA ALA A 319 21.96 43.69 -2.29
C ALA A 319 22.74 44.54 -1.25
N GLY A 320 23.91 44.94 -1.63
CA GLY A 320 24.72 45.85 -0.85
C GLY A 320 24.07 47.23 -0.71
N ASP A 321 24.11 47.75 0.49
CA ASP A 321 23.84 49.17 0.73
C ASP A 321 25.05 49.86 1.33
N ALA A 322 25.27 51.00 0.75
CA ALA A 322 26.43 51.85 0.93
C ALA A 322 26.44 52.57 2.28
N GLN A 323 27.60 52.62 2.79
CA GLN A 323 28.26 53.57 3.69
C GLN A 323 27.61 54.97 3.76
N LYS A 324 27.30 55.45 4.96
CA LYS A 324 27.45 56.86 5.34
C LYS A 324 27.65 57.06 6.84
N ASP A 325 28.85 57.56 7.11
CA ASP A 325 29.26 58.66 8.03
C ASP A 325 28.92 58.57 9.53
N GLN A 326 30.01 58.52 10.30
CA GLN A 326 30.16 59.10 11.63
C GLN A 326 29.96 60.65 11.61
N PRO A 327 29.71 61.38 12.74
CA PRO A 327 30.76 61.53 13.75
C PRO A 327 30.29 61.69 15.24
N LYS A 328 31.25 61.39 16.10
CA LYS A 328 31.65 62.07 17.38
C LYS A 328 30.56 62.62 18.34
N ASN A 329 30.50 62.08 19.52
CA ASN A 329 31.09 62.60 20.77
C ASN A 329 31.05 61.50 21.83
#